data_6ea35bf8ed72a5feb1f8b7cd03f0e1b9
#
_entry.id   6ea35bf8ed72a5feb1f8b7cd03f0e1b9
#
_cell.length_a   1.000
_cell.length_b   1.000
_cell.length_c   1.000
_cell.angle_alpha   90.00
_cell.angle_beta   90.00
_cell.angle_gamma   90.00
#
_symmetry.space_group_name_H-M   'P 1'
#
loop_
_entity.id
_entity.type
_entity.pdbx_description
1 polymer ?
#
loop_
_entity_poly.entity_id
_entity_poly.type
_entity_poly.pdbx_seq_one_letter_code
_entity_poly.pdbx_strand_id
1 'polypeptide(L)' 'MTEAKRDFELLGRPGDTLFILRALTGQARDWVEDNVSKEGYQPGWPTVVYIEHRYITELLDGIATCGFIVDKEVE' A
#
# COMPACT_ATOMS: atom_id res chain seq x y z
N MET A 1 -9.18 21.16 -14.19
CA MET A 1 -8.84 20.84 -12.80
C MET A 1 -7.94 19.64 -12.75
N THR A 2 -6.90 19.73 -11.98
CA THR A 2 -5.91 18.66 -11.91
C THR A 2 -6.08 17.91 -10.60
N GLU A 3 -6.28 16.62 -10.70
CA GLU A 3 -6.30 15.78 -9.52
C GLU A 3 -4.90 15.24 -9.27
N ALA A 4 -4.52 15.12 -8.01
CA ALA A 4 -3.26 14.50 -7.68
C ALA A 4 -3.31 13.03 -8.07
N LYS A 5 -2.29 12.56 -8.75
CA LYS A 5 -2.19 11.15 -9.12
C LYS A 5 -1.93 10.33 -7.85
N ARG A 6 -2.76 9.35 -7.62
CA ARG A 6 -2.58 8.42 -6.49
C ARG A 6 -2.12 7.09 -7.04
N ASP A 7 -1.04 6.59 -6.49
CA ASP A 7 -0.52 5.27 -6.87
C ASP A 7 -0.98 4.20 -5.90
N PHE A 8 -1.14 4.57 -4.63
CA PHE A 8 -1.58 3.66 -3.58
C PHE A 8 -2.65 4.31 -2.73
N GLU A 9 -3.47 3.47 -2.14
CA GLU A 9 -4.46 3.87 -1.14
C GLU A 9 -4.24 3.04 0.11
N LEU A 10 -4.09 3.70 1.25
CA LEU A 10 -3.89 3.03 2.51
C LEU A 10 -5.15 3.16 3.36
N LEU A 11 -5.70 2.04 3.77
CA LEU A 11 -6.91 1.99 4.58
C LEU A 11 -6.59 1.37 5.94
N GLY A 12 -7.11 1.94 6.99
CA GLY A 12 -6.92 1.42 8.33
C GLY A 12 -7.79 2.15 9.33
N ARG A 13 -7.89 1.60 10.53
CA ARG A 13 -8.64 2.19 11.64
C ARG A 13 -7.77 2.22 12.88
N PRO A 14 -7.98 3.19 13.76
CA PRO A 14 -7.29 3.19 15.06
C PRO A 14 -7.58 1.89 15.81
N GLY A 15 -6.55 1.26 16.31
CA GLY A 15 -6.68 0.00 17.04
C GLY A 15 -6.62 -1.25 16.18
N ASP A 16 -6.70 -1.13 14.86
CA ASP A 16 -6.53 -2.29 13.98
C ASP A 16 -5.06 -2.67 13.92
N THR A 17 -4.82 -3.98 13.82
CA THR A 17 -3.46 -4.50 13.68
C THR A 17 -3.05 -4.64 12.22
N LEU A 18 -4.00 -4.54 11.31
CA LEU A 18 -3.74 -4.69 9.87
C LEU A 18 -4.18 -3.44 9.12
N PHE A 19 -3.35 -3.05 8.16
CA PHE A 19 -3.71 -2.04 7.18
C PHE A 19 -3.94 -2.71 5.83
N ILE A 20 -4.76 -2.10 5.02
CA ILE A 20 -4.99 -2.56 3.65
C ILE A 20 -4.33 -1.56 2.71
N LEU A 21 -3.38 -2.05 1.91
CA LEU A 21 -2.71 -1.24 0.90
C LEU A 21 -3.21 -1.67 -0.47
N ARG A 22 -3.76 -0.72 -1.21
CA ARG A 22 -4.25 -0.97 -2.56
C ARG A 22 -3.34 -0.28 -3.57
N ALA A 23 -2.91 -1.04 -4.56
CA ALA A 23 -2.16 -0.49 -5.70
C ALA A 23 -3.17 -0.03 -6.76
N LEU A 24 -3.14 1.24 -7.10
CA LEU A 24 -4.12 1.86 -7.98
C LEU A 24 -3.64 1.97 -9.42
N THR A 25 -2.34 1.83 -9.66
CA THR A 25 -1.77 1.93 -11.01
C THR A 25 -0.99 0.67 -11.33
N GLY A 26 -0.73 0.44 -12.62
CA GLY A 26 0.10 -0.68 -13.04
C GLY A 26 1.51 -0.62 -12.46
N GLN A 27 2.09 0.57 -12.40
CA GLN A 27 3.43 0.75 -11.82
C GLN A 27 3.43 0.42 -10.34
N ALA A 28 2.37 0.80 -9.63
CA ALA A 28 2.24 0.48 -8.21
C ALA A 28 2.15 -1.03 -8.00
N ARG A 29 1.38 -1.72 -8.82
CA ARG A 29 1.29 -3.19 -8.73
C ARG A 29 2.63 -3.85 -9.00
N ASP A 30 3.36 -3.36 -10.01
CA ASP A 30 4.68 -3.89 -10.31
C ASP A 30 5.63 -3.70 -9.13
N TRP A 31 5.55 -2.55 -8.48
CA TRP A 31 6.37 -2.29 -7.30
C TRP A 31 6.04 -3.29 -6.17
N VAL A 32 4.77 -3.59 -5.98
CA VAL A 32 4.36 -4.57 -4.96
C VAL A 32 4.93 -5.95 -5.30
N GLU A 33 4.85 -6.36 -6.56
CA GLU A 33 5.39 -7.66 -6.97
C GLU A 33 6.89 -7.76 -6.72
N ASP A 34 7.61 -6.65 -6.91
CA ASP A 34 9.07 -6.65 -6.76
C ASP A 34 9.53 -6.49 -5.31
N ASN A 35 8.75 -5.82 -4.47
CA ASN A 35 9.20 -5.40 -3.16
C ASN A 35 8.43 -6.00 -1.98
N VAL A 36 7.24 -6.53 -2.24
CA VAL A 36 6.40 -7.10 -1.19
C VAL A 36 6.16 -8.57 -1.48
N SER A 37 6.73 -9.42 -0.64
CA SER A 37 6.55 -10.86 -0.82
C SER A 37 5.11 -11.26 -0.52
N LYS A 38 4.59 -12.16 -1.33
CA LYS A 38 3.29 -12.76 -1.06
C LYS A 38 3.47 -13.84 0.01
N GLU A 39 3.17 -13.48 1.24
CA GLU A 39 3.25 -14.43 2.35
C GLU A 39 1.87 -14.61 2.96
N GLY A 40 1.56 -15.84 3.31
CA GLY A 40 0.27 -16.13 3.89
C GLY A 40 -0.86 -15.96 2.90
N TYR A 41 -2.05 -15.70 3.42
CA TYR A 41 -3.26 -15.58 2.63
C TYR A 41 -3.42 -14.15 2.14
N GLN A 42 -3.16 -13.93 0.86
CA GLN A 42 -3.24 -12.62 0.23
C GLN A 42 -4.10 -12.70 -1.03
N PRO A 43 -5.42 -12.78 -0.88
CA PRO A 43 -6.29 -13.05 -2.03
C PRO A 43 -6.29 -11.98 -3.10
N GLY A 44 -5.98 -10.75 -2.75
CA GLY A 44 -5.95 -9.64 -3.70
C GLY A 44 -4.57 -9.26 -4.22
N TRP A 45 -3.53 -9.98 -3.79
CA TRP A 45 -2.15 -9.67 -4.19
C TRP A 45 -1.99 -9.77 -5.71
N PRO A 46 -1.25 -8.87 -6.35
CA PRO A 46 -0.53 -7.72 -5.81
C PRO A 46 -1.36 -6.43 -5.70
N THR A 47 -2.61 -6.42 -6.13
CA THR A 47 -3.43 -5.21 -6.12
C THR A 47 -3.80 -4.80 -4.71
N VAL A 48 -4.11 -5.77 -3.86
CA VAL A 48 -4.48 -5.52 -2.46
C VAL A 48 -3.56 -6.34 -1.57
N VAL A 49 -2.96 -5.68 -0.59
CA VAL A 49 -2.04 -6.33 0.35
C VAL A 49 -2.47 -5.99 1.77
N TYR A 50 -2.52 -6.99 2.63
CA TYR A 50 -2.78 -6.82 4.06
C TYR A 50 -1.46 -6.75 4.78
N ILE A 51 -1.23 -5.66 5.53
CA ILE A 51 0.07 -5.36 6.14
C ILE A 51 -0.12 -5.10 7.62
N GLU A 52 0.66 -5.79 8.46
CA GLU A 52 0.64 -5.54 9.89
C GLU A 52 1.17 -4.13 10.17
N HIS A 53 0.58 -3.47 11.20
CA HIS A 53 0.90 -2.09 11.47
C HIS A 53 2.39 -1.86 11.78
N ARG A 54 3.08 -2.86 12.29
CA ARG A 54 4.51 -2.73 12.62
C ARG A 54 5.40 -2.64 11.39
N TYR A 55 4.92 -3.06 10.22
CA TYR A 55 5.68 -3.02 8.97
C TYR A 55 5.30 -1.87 8.07
N ILE A 56 4.19 -1.18 8.39
CA ILE A 56 3.63 -0.19 7.47
C ILE A 56 4.54 1.03 7.28
N THR A 57 5.23 1.45 8.33
CA THR A 57 6.10 2.61 8.25
C THR A 57 7.26 2.39 7.28
N GLU A 58 7.92 1.23 7.37
CA GLU A 58 9.03 0.90 6.48
C GLU A 58 8.54 0.78 5.03
N LEU A 59 7.36 0.19 4.86
CA LEU A 59 6.79 0.03 3.53
C LEU A 59 6.46 1.39 2.90
N LEU A 60 5.86 2.29 3.67
CA LEU A 60 5.53 3.62 3.19
C LEU A 60 6.79 4.42 2.86
N ASP A 61 7.85 4.26 3.64
CA ASP A 61 9.14 4.90 3.34
C ASP A 61 9.68 4.42 1.99
N GLY A 62 9.61 3.12 1.73
CA GLY A 62 10.05 2.57 0.46
C GLY A 62 9.22 3.10 -0.72
N ILE A 63 7.91 3.18 -0.53
CA ILE A 63 7.00 3.72 -1.55
C ILE A 63 7.33 5.18 -1.84
N ALA A 64 7.53 5.98 -0.80
CA ALA A 64 7.85 7.40 -0.95
C ALA A 64 9.20 7.60 -1.62
N THR A 65 10.18 6.77 -1.29
CA THR A 65 11.51 6.81 -1.88
C THR A 65 11.45 6.58 -3.38
N CYS A 66 10.52 5.74 -3.83
CA CYS A 66 10.32 5.48 -5.26
C CYS A 66 9.50 6.55 -5.97
N GLY A 67 9.01 7.56 -5.24
CA GLY A 67 8.27 8.66 -5.82
C GLY A 67 6.78 8.41 -6.00
N PHE A 68 6.25 7.33 -5.43
CA PHE A 68 4.82 7.06 -5.49
C PHE A 68 4.04 7.90 -4.49
N ILE A 69 2.81 8.18 -4.84
CA ILE A 69 1.91 8.96 -3.99
C ILE A 69 0.94 8.01 -3.30
N VAL A 70 0.84 8.13 -1.98
CA VAL A 70 -0.05 7.32 -1.16
C VAL A 70 -1.15 8.20 -0.59
N ASP A 71 -2.39 7.81 -0.84
CA ASP A 71 -3.54 8.45 -0.23
C ASP A 71 -3.89 7.66 1.03
N LYS A 72 -3.79 8.32 2.17
CA LYS A 72 -4.04 7.68 3.45
C LYS A 72 -5.44 7.98 3.94
N GLU A 73 -6.22 6.94 4.13
CA GLU A 73 -7.53 7.05 4.75
C GLU A 73 -7.48 6.24 6.04
N VAL A 74 -7.16 6.94 7.12
CA VAL A 74 -7.05 6.34 8.45
C VAL A 74 -8.01 7.08 9.36
N GLU A 75 -8.90 6.33 9.97
CA GLU A 75 -9.83 6.90 10.94
C GLU A 75 -9.37 6.69 12.36
#